data_369ac0a5b56eb0be8b2ce9a05db9c278
#
_entry.id   369ac0a5b56eb0be8b2ce9a05db9c278
#
_cell.length_a   1.000
_cell.length_b   1.000
_cell.length_c   1.000
_cell.angle_alpha   90.00
_cell.angle_beta   90.00
_cell.angle_gamma   90.00
#
_symmetry.space_group_name_H-M   'P 1'
#
loop_
_entity.id
_entity.type
_entity.pdbx_description
1 polymer ?
#
loop_
_entity_poly.entity_id
_entity_poly.type
_entity_poly.pdbx_seq_one_letter_code
_entity_poly.pdbx_strand_id
1 'polypeptide(L)'
;MNYEFFDRLHSVIDAGRKMVDDQTASIAPELYDLMTYGDREPGAEIPLIEHGTRINWNGALKRAAVDLWDLEQNNPDNAPALWEDIRYRSGHRIIPEVITVGLAFSREETGWWGDVLYRSRVDGNVYTPEQYADNWDIAAE
;
A
#
# COMPACT_ATOMS: atom_id res chain seq x y z
N MET A 1 6.02 19.36 -31.60
CA MET A 1 5.41 18.70 -30.42
C MET A 1 5.64 19.59 -29.18
N ASN A 2 4.60 19.80 -28.42
CA ASN A 2 4.69 20.63 -27.23
C ASN A 2 4.97 19.78 -25.97
N TYR A 3 6.23 19.64 -25.62
CA TYR A 3 6.64 18.86 -24.46
C TYR A 3 6.16 19.46 -23.14
N GLU A 4 6.03 20.78 -23.07
CA GLU A 4 5.54 21.47 -21.88
C GLU A 4 4.11 21.05 -21.52
N PHE A 5 3.27 20.85 -22.55
CA PHE A 5 1.89 20.35 -22.33
C PHE A 5 1.90 18.96 -21.70
N PHE A 6 2.73 18.04 -22.19
CA PHE A 6 2.82 16.68 -21.67
C PHE A 6 3.35 16.67 -20.24
N ASP A 7 4.33 17.53 -19.92
CA ASP A 7 4.87 17.64 -18.56
C ASP A 7 3.81 18.13 -17.59
N ARG A 8 3.00 19.12 -17.98
CA ARG A 8 1.89 19.62 -17.16
C ARG A 8 0.83 18.56 -16.92
N LEU A 9 0.47 17.83 -17.97
CA LEU A 9 -0.52 16.75 -17.87
C LEU A 9 -0.05 15.66 -16.92
N HIS A 10 1.22 15.25 -17.03
CA HIS A 10 1.82 14.27 -16.15
C HIS A 10 1.78 14.72 -14.68
N SER A 11 2.12 16.00 -14.42
CA SER A 11 2.09 16.57 -13.07
C SER A 11 0.68 16.57 -12.47
N VAL A 12 -0.34 16.87 -13.27
CA VAL A 12 -1.74 16.84 -12.82
C VAL A 12 -2.18 15.42 -12.45
N ILE A 13 -1.81 14.43 -13.26
CA ILE A 13 -2.10 13.02 -13.01
C ILE A 13 -1.43 12.55 -11.72
N ASP A 14 -0.15 12.90 -11.53
CA ASP A 14 0.60 12.55 -10.31
C ASP A 14 -0.03 13.17 -9.07
N ALA A 15 -0.39 14.45 -9.12
CA ALA A 15 -1.04 15.12 -8.00
C ALA A 15 -2.38 14.46 -7.67
N GLY A 16 -3.18 14.10 -8.68
CA GLY A 16 -4.44 13.40 -8.49
C GLY A 16 -4.26 12.05 -7.81
N ARG A 17 -3.26 11.26 -8.23
CA ARG A 17 -2.97 9.96 -7.64
C ARG A 17 -2.58 10.07 -6.17
N LYS A 18 -1.81 11.10 -5.79
CA LYS A 18 -1.38 11.32 -4.41
C LYS A 18 -2.53 11.73 -3.50
N MET A 19 -3.56 12.38 -4.05
CA MET A 19 -4.72 12.84 -3.28
C MET A 19 -5.78 11.77 -3.07
N VAL A 20 -5.72 10.67 -3.82
CA VAL A 20 -6.68 9.58 -3.73
C VAL A 20 -6.41 8.76 -2.47
N ASP A 21 -7.46 8.43 -1.71
CA ASP A 21 -7.34 7.59 -0.52
C ASP A 21 -6.96 6.14 -0.89
N ASP A 22 -6.55 5.38 0.12
CA ASP A 22 -6.05 4.01 -0.08
C ASP A 22 -7.14 3.09 -0.63
N GLN A 23 -8.38 3.24 -0.19
CA GLN A 23 -9.48 2.40 -0.66
C GLN A 23 -9.73 2.62 -2.15
N THR A 24 -9.82 3.88 -2.57
CA THR A 24 -10.03 4.24 -3.97
C THR A 24 -8.84 3.83 -4.83
N ALA A 25 -7.62 4.07 -4.35
CA ALA A 25 -6.39 3.70 -5.05
C ALA A 25 -6.29 2.17 -5.26
N SER A 26 -6.74 1.38 -4.30
CA SER A 26 -6.67 -0.09 -4.37
C SER A 26 -7.57 -0.70 -5.45
N ILE A 27 -8.58 0.04 -5.92
CA ILE A 27 -9.49 -0.41 -6.98
C ILE A 27 -8.76 -0.42 -8.34
N ALA A 28 -7.80 0.49 -8.54
CA ALA A 28 -7.09 0.65 -9.81
C ALA A 28 -5.57 0.74 -9.60
N PRO A 29 -4.93 -0.34 -9.07
CA PRO A 29 -3.49 -0.31 -8.85
C PRO A 29 -2.69 -0.11 -10.13
N GLU A 30 -3.23 -0.46 -11.29
CA GLU A 30 -2.60 -0.25 -12.59
C GLU A 30 -2.36 1.21 -12.94
N LEU A 31 -2.98 2.17 -12.23
CA LEU A 31 -2.71 3.59 -12.41
C LEU A 31 -1.42 4.05 -11.71
N TYR A 32 -0.80 3.18 -10.92
CA TYR A 32 0.42 3.49 -10.18
C TYR A 32 1.63 2.88 -10.86
N ASP A 33 2.79 3.51 -10.63
CA ASP A 33 4.03 3.13 -11.30
C ASP A 33 4.53 1.77 -10.81
N LEU A 34 5.21 1.05 -11.72
CA LEU A 34 5.95 -0.16 -11.40
C LEU A 34 7.34 0.24 -10.88
N MET A 35 7.99 -0.66 -10.13
CA MET A 35 9.42 -0.52 -9.88
C MET A 35 10.18 -0.66 -11.21
N THR A 36 11.30 0.05 -11.33
CA THR A 36 12.01 0.21 -12.61
C THR A 36 13.32 -0.55 -12.72
N TYR A 37 13.71 -1.32 -11.68
CA TYR A 37 15.01 -1.99 -11.66
C TYR A 37 15.21 -2.96 -12.85
N GLY A 38 14.13 -3.58 -13.34
CA GLY A 38 14.20 -4.54 -14.44
C GLY A 38 14.46 -3.91 -15.81
N ASP A 39 14.14 -2.64 -15.99
CA ASP A 39 14.26 -1.92 -17.27
C ASP A 39 15.37 -0.87 -17.26
N ARG A 40 16.19 -0.86 -16.20
CA ARG A 40 17.22 0.17 -16.03
C ARG A 40 18.49 -0.22 -16.76
N GLU A 41 19.06 0.76 -17.48
CA GLU A 41 20.35 0.60 -18.15
C GLU A 41 21.48 0.44 -17.13
N PRO A 42 22.50 -0.42 -17.40
CA PRO A 42 23.67 -0.52 -16.52
C PRO A 42 24.33 0.85 -16.30
N GLY A 43 24.62 1.18 -15.06
CA GLY A 43 25.23 2.45 -14.70
C GLY A 43 24.28 3.63 -14.57
N ALA A 44 23.00 3.44 -14.83
CA ALA A 44 21.99 4.47 -14.63
C ALA A 44 21.82 4.77 -13.14
N GLU A 45 21.38 6.00 -12.83
CA GLU A 45 21.09 6.41 -11.45
C GLU A 45 19.96 5.57 -10.87
N ILE A 46 20.12 5.15 -9.61
CA ILE A 46 19.11 4.36 -8.90
C ILE A 46 18.13 5.34 -8.23
N PRO A 47 16.83 5.31 -8.60
CA PRO A 47 15.84 6.18 -7.98
C PRO A 47 15.62 5.83 -6.52
N LEU A 48 15.34 6.87 -5.71
CA LEU A 48 14.84 6.72 -4.36
C LEU A 48 13.31 6.65 -4.41
N ILE A 49 12.75 5.64 -3.77
CA ILE A 49 11.31 5.54 -3.53
C ILE A 49 11.06 6.08 -2.13
N GLU A 50 10.39 7.23 -2.06
CA GLU A 50 10.15 7.89 -0.78
C GLU A 50 9.05 7.19 0.02
N HIS A 51 9.15 7.27 1.34
CA HIS A 51 8.10 6.84 2.26
C HIS A 51 6.74 7.37 1.83
N GLY A 52 5.74 6.51 1.82
CA GLY A 52 4.38 6.85 1.40
C GLY A 52 4.11 6.70 -0.08
N THR A 53 5.12 6.42 -0.90
CA THR A 53 4.93 6.18 -2.34
C THR A 53 4.16 4.89 -2.56
N ARG A 54 3.11 4.96 -3.36
CA ARG A 54 2.32 3.78 -3.76
C ARG A 54 2.81 3.27 -5.10
N ILE A 55 2.90 1.96 -5.23
CA ILE A 55 3.29 1.30 -6.49
C ILE A 55 2.29 0.21 -6.85
N ASN A 56 2.30 -0.14 -8.13
CA ASN A 56 1.63 -1.34 -8.64
C ASN A 56 2.64 -2.50 -8.58
N TRP A 57 2.34 -3.52 -7.79
CA TRP A 57 3.14 -4.73 -7.74
C TRP A 57 2.28 -5.93 -8.15
N ASN A 58 2.45 -6.36 -9.40
CA ASN A 58 1.70 -7.50 -9.97
C ASN A 58 0.17 -7.35 -9.82
N GLY A 59 -0.34 -6.14 -10.00
CA GLY A 59 -1.77 -5.85 -9.86
C GLY A 59 -2.24 -5.58 -8.44
N ALA A 60 -1.34 -5.54 -7.46
CA ALA A 60 -1.64 -5.20 -6.08
C ALA A 60 -1.05 -3.83 -5.73
N LEU A 61 -1.77 -3.06 -4.92
CA LEU A 61 -1.28 -1.77 -4.45
C LEU A 61 -0.40 -1.97 -3.22
N LYS A 62 0.84 -1.46 -3.29
CA LYS A 62 1.78 -1.45 -2.16
C LYS A 62 2.20 -0.01 -1.88
N ARG A 63 2.46 0.29 -0.62
CA ARG A 63 2.96 1.60 -0.21
C ARG A 63 4.29 1.45 0.52
N ALA A 64 5.27 2.28 0.18
CA ALA A 64 6.56 2.26 0.85
C ALA A 64 6.41 2.67 2.32
N ALA A 65 6.80 1.79 3.24
CA ALA A 65 6.77 2.04 4.67
C ALA A 65 7.96 2.89 5.14
N VAL A 66 9.01 2.96 4.34
CA VAL A 66 10.23 3.73 4.57
C VAL A 66 10.77 4.20 3.24
N ASP A 67 11.75 5.12 3.25
CA ASP A 67 12.51 5.44 2.04
C ASP A 67 13.35 4.22 1.65
N LEU A 68 13.35 3.88 0.37
CA LEU A 68 14.10 2.72 -0.13
C LEU A 68 14.57 2.95 -1.56
N TRP A 69 15.64 2.25 -1.94
CA TRP A 69 16.14 2.30 -3.30
C TRP A 69 15.38 1.33 -4.20
N ASP A 70 15.09 1.77 -5.44
CA ASP A 70 14.40 0.97 -6.46
C ASP A 70 15.34 -0.13 -6.99
N LEU A 71 15.45 -1.20 -6.21
CA LEU A 71 16.29 -2.36 -6.48
C LEU A 71 15.48 -3.65 -6.32
N GLU A 72 15.85 -4.69 -7.08
CA GLU A 72 15.17 -5.99 -7.01
C GLU A 72 15.13 -6.55 -5.57
N GLN A 73 16.22 -6.39 -4.83
CA GLN A 73 16.31 -6.87 -3.45
C GLN A 73 15.34 -6.18 -2.50
N ASN A 74 14.83 -5.02 -2.88
CA ASN A 74 13.91 -4.20 -2.10
C ASN A 74 12.46 -4.31 -2.56
N ASN A 75 12.14 -5.22 -3.48
CA ASN A 75 10.77 -5.36 -3.95
C ASN A 75 9.85 -5.98 -2.88
N PRO A 76 8.52 -5.87 -3.04
CA PRO A 76 7.58 -6.39 -2.03
C PRO A 76 7.70 -7.89 -1.73
N ASP A 77 8.12 -8.70 -2.70
CA ASP A 77 8.29 -10.15 -2.49
C ASP A 77 9.58 -10.47 -1.72
N ASN A 78 10.67 -9.73 -2.01
CA ASN A 78 11.97 -9.97 -1.39
C ASN A 78 12.13 -9.25 -0.06
N ALA A 79 11.48 -8.11 0.13
CA ALA A 79 11.59 -7.29 1.32
C ALA A 79 10.20 -6.81 1.79
N PRO A 80 9.30 -7.73 2.17
CA PRO A 80 7.93 -7.36 2.54
C PRO A 80 7.84 -6.38 3.72
N ALA A 81 8.84 -6.35 4.59
CA ALA A 81 8.87 -5.41 5.72
C ALA A 81 9.02 -3.95 5.30
N LEU A 82 9.48 -3.67 4.07
CA LEU A 82 9.61 -2.32 3.54
C LEU A 82 8.30 -1.79 2.95
N TRP A 83 7.30 -2.64 2.81
CA TRP A 83 6.08 -2.31 2.10
C TRP A 83 4.84 -2.58 2.93
N GLU A 84 3.82 -1.73 2.72
CA GLU A 84 2.49 -1.90 3.29
C GLU A 84 1.57 -2.45 2.20
N ASP A 85 0.85 -3.53 2.53
CA ASP A 85 -0.08 -4.18 1.62
C ASP A 85 -1.47 -3.56 1.77
N ILE A 86 -1.96 -2.90 0.71
CA ILE A 86 -3.21 -2.14 0.76
C ILE A 86 -4.26 -2.87 -0.07
N ARG A 87 -5.16 -3.59 0.60
CA ARG A 87 -6.24 -4.33 -0.04
C ARG A 87 -7.56 -4.09 0.68
N TYR A 88 -8.63 -3.99 -0.11
CA TYR A 88 -9.99 -3.80 0.39
C TYR A 88 -10.93 -4.83 -0.24
N ARG A 89 -11.97 -5.19 0.51
CA ARG A 89 -13.06 -6.04 0.03
C ARG A 89 -14.37 -5.54 0.65
N SER A 90 -15.37 -5.26 -0.20
CA SER A 90 -16.69 -4.80 0.26
C SER A 90 -16.62 -3.60 1.21
N GLY A 91 -15.73 -2.64 0.89
CA GLY A 91 -15.59 -1.40 1.66
C GLY A 91 -14.79 -1.52 2.95
N HIS A 92 -14.29 -2.71 3.29
CA HIS A 92 -13.49 -2.93 4.49
C HIS A 92 -12.09 -3.41 4.11
N ARG A 93 -11.09 -2.90 4.83
CA ARG A 93 -9.70 -3.27 4.58
C ARG A 93 -9.48 -4.75 4.93
N ILE A 94 -8.64 -5.43 4.12
CA ILE A 94 -8.21 -6.79 4.44
C ILE A 94 -7.06 -6.68 5.43
N ILE A 95 -7.16 -7.41 6.56
CA ILE A 95 -6.11 -7.40 7.58
C ILE A 95 -4.89 -8.15 7.03
N PRO A 96 -3.72 -7.49 6.92
CA PRO A 96 -2.51 -8.19 6.46
C PRO A 96 -1.98 -9.16 7.52
N GLU A 97 -1.22 -10.16 7.11
CA GLU A 97 -0.60 -11.12 8.03
C GLU A 97 0.38 -10.44 9.00
N VAL A 98 1.05 -9.37 8.53
CA VAL A 98 1.90 -8.52 9.35
C VAL A 98 1.35 -7.10 9.26
N ILE A 99 0.87 -6.58 10.37
CA ILE A 99 0.33 -5.22 10.43
C ILE A 99 1.46 -4.29 10.81
N THR A 100 1.89 -3.46 9.86
CA THR A 100 2.89 -2.42 10.12
C THR A 100 2.26 -1.24 10.86
N VAL A 101 3.08 -0.39 11.45
CA VAL A 101 2.59 0.80 12.19
C VAL A 101 1.74 1.70 11.30
N GLY A 102 2.10 1.85 10.03
CA GLY A 102 1.34 2.66 9.07
C GLY A 102 -0.01 2.07 8.67
N LEU A 103 -0.24 0.79 8.95
CA LEU A 103 -1.49 0.08 8.69
C LEU A 103 -2.24 -0.30 9.97
N ALA A 104 -1.79 0.18 11.13
CA ALA A 104 -2.45 -0.10 12.40
C ALA A 104 -3.95 0.22 12.33
N PHE A 105 -4.76 -0.60 12.96
CA PHE A 105 -6.21 -0.39 13.01
C PHE A 105 -6.56 0.50 14.19
N SER A 106 -7.42 1.48 13.94
CA SER A 106 -7.98 2.33 14.99
C SER A 106 -9.13 1.64 15.69
N ARG A 107 -9.47 2.08 16.90
CA ARG A 107 -10.65 1.60 17.61
C ARG A 107 -11.89 1.75 16.71
N GLU A 108 -12.71 0.71 16.65
CA GLU A 108 -13.93 0.61 15.83
C GLU A 108 -13.67 0.43 14.33
N GLU A 109 -12.43 0.49 13.86
CA GLU A 109 -12.10 0.20 12.47
C GLU A 109 -12.29 -1.30 12.20
N THR A 110 -12.87 -1.61 11.02
CA THR A 110 -13.17 -2.99 10.63
C THR A 110 -12.17 -3.52 9.61
N GLY A 111 -11.97 -4.83 9.60
CA GLY A 111 -11.11 -5.50 8.65
C GLY A 111 -11.46 -6.97 8.48
N TRP A 112 -11.19 -7.49 7.28
CA TRP A 112 -11.39 -8.91 6.98
C TRP A 112 -10.19 -9.74 7.40
N TRP A 113 -10.44 -10.79 8.16
CA TRP A 113 -9.47 -11.85 8.42
C TRP A 113 -10.08 -13.16 7.92
N GLY A 114 -9.56 -13.61 6.76
CA GLY A 114 -10.25 -14.66 6.02
C GLY A 114 -11.64 -14.18 5.59
N ASP A 115 -12.67 -14.95 5.86
CA ASP A 115 -14.04 -14.61 5.51
C ASP A 115 -14.83 -14.01 6.67
N VAL A 116 -14.14 -13.63 7.76
CA VAL A 116 -14.77 -13.04 8.95
C VAL A 116 -14.40 -11.58 9.05
N LEU A 117 -15.40 -10.73 9.23
CA LEU A 117 -15.21 -9.30 9.46
C LEU A 117 -15.00 -9.04 10.96
N TYR A 118 -13.88 -8.42 11.30
CA TYR A 118 -13.54 -8.07 12.68
C TYR A 118 -13.55 -6.56 12.87
N ARG A 119 -13.76 -6.13 14.12
CA ARG A 119 -13.66 -4.72 14.52
C ARG A 119 -12.59 -4.60 15.59
N SER A 120 -11.67 -3.65 15.42
CA SER A 120 -10.62 -3.39 16.42
C SER A 120 -11.22 -2.81 17.69
N ARG A 121 -10.80 -3.32 18.85
CA ARG A 121 -11.20 -2.83 20.15
C ARG A 121 -10.28 -1.74 20.70
N VAL A 122 -9.15 -1.53 20.06
CA VAL A 122 -8.10 -0.62 20.54
C VAL A 122 -7.57 0.24 19.42
N ASP A 123 -6.99 1.40 19.76
CA ASP A 123 -6.27 2.23 18.83
C ASP A 123 -4.86 1.68 18.61
N GLY A 124 -4.27 1.97 17.45
CA GLY A 124 -2.91 1.53 17.15
C GLY A 124 -2.74 0.02 17.16
N ASN A 125 -3.77 -0.71 16.74
CA ASN A 125 -3.77 -2.17 16.76
C ASN A 125 -2.91 -2.73 15.63
N VAL A 126 -1.79 -3.33 15.98
CA VAL A 126 -0.85 -3.96 15.04
C VAL A 126 -0.83 -5.48 15.17
N TYR A 127 -1.78 -6.06 15.88
CA TYR A 127 -1.90 -7.50 16.06
C TYR A 127 -3.08 -8.03 15.28
N THR A 128 -2.89 -9.16 14.56
CA THR A 128 -3.99 -9.82 13.86
C THR A 128 -4.92 -10.52 14.87
N PRO A 129 -6.14 -10.89 14.46
CA PRO A 129 -7.03 -11.67 15.33
C PRO A 129 -6.43 -12.99 15.81
N GLU A 130 -5.54 -13.59 15.02
CA GLU A 130 -4.83 -14.81 15.40
C GLU A 130 -3.73 -14.54 16.42
N GLN A 131 -3.03 -13.41 16.28
CA GLN A 131 -1.93 -13.03 17.19
C GLN A 131 -2.45 -12.58 18.57
N TYR A 132 -3.55 -11.82 18.59
CA TYR A 132 -4.12 -11.28 19.83
C TYR A 132 -5.63 -11.10 19.71
N ALA A 133 -6.38 -12.18 19.97
CA ALA A 133 -7.81 -12.22 19.78
C ALA A 133 -8.57 -11.19 20.64
N ASP A 134 -8.04 -10.84 21.82
CA ASP A 134 -8.69 -9.90 22.74
C ASP A 134 -8.76 -8.45 22.19
N ASN A 135 -7.96 -8.13 21.17
CA ASN A 135 -8.00 -6.82 20.53
C ASN A 135 -9.11 -6.72 19.47
N TRP A 136 -9.84 -7.79 19.23
CA TRP A 136 -10.80 -7.84 18.15
C TRP A 136 -12.16 -8.38 18.59
N ASP A 137 -13.23 -7.81 18.03
CA ASP A 137 -14.58 -8.34 18.10
C ASP A 137 -15.01 -8.76 16.70
N ILE A 138 -15.88 -9.77 16.61
CA ILE A 138 -16.51 -10.11 15.33
C ILE A 138 -17.54 -9.03 15.03
N ALA A 139 -17.40 -8.38 13.87
CA ALA A 139 -18.35 -7.37 13.43
C ALA A 139 -19.53 -8.07 12.71
N ALA A 140 -20.73 -7.62 13.01
CA ALA A 140 -21.92 -8.05 12.26
C ALA A 140 -21.99 -7.23 10.97
N GLU A 141 -22.19 -7.88 9.85
CA GLU A 141 -22.49 -7.19 8.60
C GLU A 141 -23.95 -6.81 8.51
#